data_0cf6e1a08c7d0c219c7020fa4df83dba
#
_entry.id   0cf6e1a08c7d0c219c7020fa4df83dba
#
_cell.length_a   1.000
_cell.length_b   1.000
_cell.length_c   1.000
_cell.angle_alpha   90.00
_cell.angle_beta   90.00
_cell.angle_gamma   90.00
#
_symmetry.space_group_name_H-M   'P 1'
#
loop_
_entity.id
_entity.type
_entity.pdbx_description
1 polymer ?
#
loop_
_entity_poly.entity_id
_entity_poly.type
_entity_poly.pdbx_seq_one_letter_code
_entity_poly.pdbx_strand_id
1 'polypeptide(L)'
;MLYQMDVRNEWQDRHIAPFWHLLDEEPSKDGRRYAEDIVRGVLSDRDKTDKLVAETSKNWTIERMAAIDRNILRAAVWEMVGPSKLAPGIVIDEWVEIAKKFGTDQSPAFINGILDQVAKKAPR
;
A
#
# COMPACT_ATOMS: atom_id res chain seq x y z
N MET A 1 -6.78 -7.02 -0.61
CA MET A 1 -7.38 -6.65 -1.92
C MET A 1 -6.34 -6.33 -2.99
N LEU A 2 -5.43 -5.42 -2.73
CA LEU A 2 -4.41 -5.04 -3.73
C LEU A 2 -3.55 -6.22 -4.18
N TYR A 3 -3.16 -7.08 -3.24
CA TYR A 3 -2.37 -8.27 -3.54
C TYR A 3 -3.07 -9.16 -4.57
N GLN A 4 -4.35 -9.40 -4.39
CA GLN A 4 -5.14 -10.24 -5.32
C GLN A 4 -5.25 -9.60 -6.70
N MET A 5 -5.49 -8.29 -6.75
CA MET A 5 -5.55 -7.55 -8.00
C MET A 5 -4.21 -7.58 -8.73
N ASP A 6 -3.12 -7.44 -7.98
CA ASP A 6 -1.76 -7.47 -8.53
C ASP A 6 -1.45 -8.85 -9.15
N VAL A 7 -1.64 -9.91 -8.37
CA VAL A 7 -1.32 -11.28 -8.81
C VAL A 7 -2.14 -11.70 -10.01
N ARG A 8 -3.40 -11.27 -10.09
CA ARG A 8 -4.30 -11.57 -11.20
C ARG A 8 -4.20 -10.55 -12.34
N ASN A 9 -3.50 -9.44 -12.12
CA ASN A 9 -3.46 -8.31 -13.04
C ASN A 9 -4.87 -7.78 -13.38
N GLU A 10 -5.71 -7.69 -12.36
CA GLU A 10 -7.11 -7.25 -12.47
C GLU A 10 -7.34 -6.03 -11.57
N TRP A 11 -6.91 -4.87 -12.03
CA TRP A 11 -6.92 -3.62 -11.26
C TRP A 11 -8.25 -2.88 -11.46
N GLN A 12 -9.33 -3.41 -10.87
CA GLN A 12 -10.67 -2.87 -11.06
C GLN A 12 -11.43 -2.83 -9.74
N ASP A 13 -12.21 -1.77 -9.54
CA ASP A 13 -12.99 -1.58 -8.32
C ASP A 13 -14.13 -2.61 -8.16
N ARG A 14 -14.55 -3.26 -9.24
CA ARG A 14 -15.55 -4.33 -9.15
C ARG A 14 -15.13 -5.51 -8.28
N HIS A 15 -13.84 -5.62 -7.97
CA HIS A 15 -13.30 -6.69 -7.13
C HIS A 15 -13.33 -6.34 -5.63
N ILE A 16 -13.72 -5.12 -5.28
CA ILE A 16 -13.73 -4.68 -3.88
C ILE A 16 -14.85 -5.33 -3.08
N ALA A 17 -16.08 -5.21 -3.57
CA ALA A 17 -17.24 -5.72 -2.83
C ALA A 17 -17.19 -7.25 -2.63
N PRO A 18 -16.87 -8.07 -3.68
CA PRO A 18 -16.75 -9.51 -3.48
C PRO A 18 -15.69 -9.93 -2.47
N PHE A 19 -14.62 -9.14 -2.30
CA PHE A 19 -13.55 -9.44 -1.35
C PHE A 19 -14.09 -9.61 0.07
N TRP A 20 -15.03 -8.76 0.50
CA TRP A 20 -15.53 -8.80 1.86
C TRP A 20 -16.26 -10.09 2.18
N HIS A 21 -16.80 -10.78 1.18
CA HIS A 21 -17.48 -12.06 1.37
C HIS A 21 -16.51 -13.22 1.61
N LEU A 22 -15.21 -13.01 1.39
CA LEU A 22 -14.19 -14.01 1.62
C LEU A 22 -13.66 -14.01 3.06
N LEU A 23 -14.00 -13.00 3.85
CA LEU A 23 -13.52 -12.87 5.21
C LEU A 23 -14.45 -13.58 6.19
N ASP A 24 -13.86 -14.28 7.16
CA ASP A 24 -14.59 -14.95 8.22
C ASP A 24 -15.22 -13.96 9.20
N GLU A 25 -14.57 -12.81 9.41
CA GLU A 25 -15.05 -11.75 10.26
C GLU A 25 -15.22 -10.47 9.46
N GLU A 26 -16.37 -9.82 9.63
CA GLU A 26 -16.58 -8.52 9.00
C GLU A 26 -15.92 -7.42 9.83
N PRO A 27 -15.11 -6.56 9.21
CA PRO A 27 -14.60 -5.38 9.92
C PRO A 27 -15.75 -4.41 10.19
N SER A 28 -15.50 -3.45 11.08
CA SER A 28 -16.46 -2.37 11.30
C SER A 28 -16.73 -1.61 10.01
N LYS A 29 -17.87 -0.90 9.95
CA LYS A 29 -18.19 -0.07 8.77
C LYS A 29 -17.09 0.96 8.49
N ASP A 30 -16.55 1.58 9.54
CA ASP A 30 -15.48 2.58 9.38
C ASP A 30 -14.18 1.95 8.91
N GLY A 31 -13.83 0.77 9.44
CA GLY A 31 -12.64 0.04 8.99
C GLY A 31 -12.75 -0.40 7.54
N ARG A 32 -13.92 -0.89 7.15
CA ARG A 32 -14.19 -1.28 5.76
C ARG A 32 -14.09 -0.08 4.82
N ARG A 33 -14.70 1.04 5.20
CA ARG A 33 -14.64 2.28 4.40
C ARG A 33 -13.22 2.78 4.25
N TYR A 34 -12.45 2.77 5.35
CA TYR A 34 -11.05 3.19 5.33
C TYR A 34 -10.23 2.34 4.37
N ALA A 35 -10.37 1.02 4.44
CA ALA A 35 -9.66 0.10 3.54
C ALA A 35 -10.07 0.30 2.09
N GLU A 36 -11.36 0.46 1.82
CA GLU A 36 -11.85 0.69 0.45
C GLU A 36 -11.36 2.02 -0.12
N ASP A 37 -11.29 3.06 0.70
CA ASP A 37 -10.77 4.36 0.26
C ASP A 37 -9.32 4.26 -0.19
N ILE A 38 -8.49 3.51 0.56
CA ILE A 38 -7.10 3.27 0.18
C ILE A 38 -7.04 2.51 -1.15
N VAL A 39 -7.80 1.43 -1.28
CA VAL A 39 -7.79 0.61 -2.50
C VAL A 39 -8.23 1.43 -3.71
N ARG A 40 -9.33 2.20 -3.59
CA ARG A 40 -9.80 3.05 -4.68
C ARG A 40 -8.80 4.14 -5.03
N GLY A 41 -8.16 4.71 -4.02
CA GLY A 41 -7.12 5.72 -4.22
C GLY A 41 -5.93 5.15 -4.99
N VAL A 42 -5.47 3.96 -4.62
CA VAL A 42 -4.38 3.29 -5.34
C VAL A 42 -4.78 2.95 -6.76
N LEU A 43 -6.01 2.46 -6.98
CA LEU A 43 -6.50 2.17 -8.33
C LEU A 43 -6.50 3.42 -9.21
N SER A 44 -6.93 4.54 -8.65
CA SER A 44 -6.97 5.81 -9.37
C SER A 44 -5.58 6.38 -9.66
N ASP A 45 -4.66 6.28 -8.69
CA ASP A 45 -3.36 6.96 -8.72
C ASP A 45 -2.19 5.98 -8.85
N ARG A 46 -2.44 4.74 -9.32
CA ARG A 46 -1.41 3.69 -9.33
C ARG A 46 -0.13 4.09 -10.03
N ASP A 47 -0.22 4.69 -11.20
CA ASP A 47 0.96 5.11 -11.95
C ASP A 47 1.77 6.14 -11.19
N LYS A 48 1.10 7.05 -10.51
CA LYS A 48 1.75 8.09 -9.71
C LYS A 48 2.42 7.51 -8.47
N THR A 49 1.75 6.60 -7.76
CA THR A 49 2.35 5.95 -6.58
C THR A 49 3.51 5.05 -6.99
N ASP A 50 3.37 4.29 -8.06
CA ASP A 50 4.43 3.43 -8.58
C ASP A 50 5.65 4.23 -9.02
N LYS A 51 5.44 5.39 -9.63
CA LYS A 51 6.53 6.28 -10.02
C LYS A 51 7.32 6.76 -8.79
N LEU A 52 6.63 7.16 -7.72
CA LEU A 52 7.30 7.60 -6.49
C LEU A 52 8.11 6.46 -5.86
N VAL A 53 7.56 5.26 -5.84
CA VAL A 53 8.27 4.09 -5.32
C VAL A 53 9.50 3.78 -6.18
N ALA A 54 9.35 3.80 -7.49
CA ALA A 54 10.44 3.52 -8.43
C ALA A 54 11.58 4.53 -8.31
N GLU A 55 11.26 5.81 -8.18
CA GLU A 55 12.25 6.88 -8.02
C GLU A 55 13.05 6.74 -6.72
N THR A 56 12.44 6.14 -5.70
CA THR A 56 13.04 6.00 -4.38
C THR A 56 13.81 4.70 -4.25
N SER A 57 13.32 3.64 -4.86
CA SER A 57 13.87 2.29 -4.77
C SER A 57 14.91 2.06 -5.87
N LYS A 58 16.10 2.61 -5.70
CA LYS A 58 17.14 2.62 -6.76
C LYS A 58 17.61 1.25 -7.19
N ASN A 59 17.60 0.27 -6.29
CA ASN A 59 18.16 -1.05 -6.55
C ASN A 59 17.10 -2.10 -6.92
N TRP A 60 15.81 -1.74 -6.80
CA TRP A 60 14.72 -2.68 -7.02
C TRP A 60 13.63 -2.05 -7.87
N THR A 61 13.31 -2.67 -8.98
CA THR A 61 12.14 -2.30 -9.75
C THR A 61 10.90 -2.87 -9.06
N ILE A 62 9.76 -2.24 -9.31
CA ILE A 62 8.49 -2.70 -8.72
C ILE A 62 8.20 -4.15 -9.11
N GLU A 63 8.50 -4.52 -10.37
CA GLU A 63 8.28 -5.88 -10.88
C GLU A 63 9.12 -6.93 -10.15
N ARG A 64 10.26 -6.54 -9.60
CA ARG A 64 11.15 -7.43 -8.86
C ARG A 64 10.81 -7.55 -7.39
N MET A 65 9.99 -6.66 -6.87
CA MET A 65 9.57 -6.71 -5.47
C MET A 65 8.58 -7.86 -5.26
N ALA A 66 8.60 -8.44 -4.05
CA ALA A 66 7.56 -9.37 -3.65
C ALA A 66 6.20 -8.66 -3.72
N ALA A 67 5.16 -9.37 -4.16
CA ALA A 67 3.85 -8.77 -4.35
C ALA A 67 3.28 -8.17 -3.06
N ILE A 68 3.54 -8.79 -1.90
CA ILE A 68 3.13 -8.23 -0.60
C ILE A 68 3.82 -6.89 -0.38
N ASP A 69 5.14 -6.82 -0.59
CA ASP A 69 5.92 -5.61 -0.33
C ASP A 69 5.49 -4.45 -1.22
N ARG A 70 5.38 -4.70 -2.53
CA ARG A 70 5.00 -3.62 -3.45
C ARG A 70 3.60 -3.10 -3.22
N ASN A 71 2.68 -3.95 -2.80
CA ASN A 71 1.32 -3.50 -2.52
C ASN A 71 1.18 -2.77 -1.18
N ILE A 72 1.99 -3.14 -0.18
CA ILE A 72 2.11 -2.35 1.05
C ILE A 72 2.67 -0.97 0.71
N LEU A 73 3.72 -0.92 -0.12
CA LEU A 73 4.30 0.36 -0.54
C LEU A 73 3.30 1.23 -1.29
N ARG A 74 2.52 0.66 -2.21
CA ARG A 74 1.49 1.40 -2.94
C ARG A 74 0.47 2.03 -2.00
N ALA A 75 -0.04 1.25 -1.06
CA ALA A 75 -1.04 1.72 -0.10
C ALA A 75 -0.46 2.79 0.82
N ALA A 76 0.72 2.56 1.36
CA ALA A 76 1.37 3.50 2.28
C ALA A 76 1.73 4.82 1.59
N VAL A 77 2.28 4.74 0.37
CA VAL A 77 2.61 5.95 -0.40
C VAL A 77 1.35 6.75 -0.71
N TRP A 78 0.27 6.07 -1.12
CA TRP A 78 -0.98 6.77 -1.37
C TRP A 78 -1.49 7.49 -0.12
N GLU A 79 -1.43 6.85 1.04
CA GLU A 79 -1.81 7.49 2.31
C GLU A 79 -0.94 8.70 2.64
N MET A 80 0.37 8.59 2.40
CA MET A 80 1.31 9.67 2.73
C MET A 80 1.15 10.90 1.85
N VAL A 81 0.93 10.70 0.55
CA VAL A 81 0.89 11.81 -0.42
C VAL A 81 -0.52 12.16 -0.88
N GLY A 82 -1.51 11.36 -0.51
CA GLY A 82 -2.90 11.58 -0.88
C GLY A 82 -3.60 12.57 0.05
N PRO A 83 -4.93 12.54 0.07
CA PRO A 83 -5.70 13.52 0.84
C PRO A 83 -5.66 13.29 2.36
N SER A 84 -5.02 12.23 2.83
CA SER A 84 -4.89 11.93 4.26
C SER A 84 -4.15 13.05 4.98
N LYS A 85 -4.58 13.37 6.19
CA LYS A 85 -3.94 14.36 7.04
C LYS A 85 -2.99 13.72 8.06
N LEU A 86 -2.77 12.42 7.98
CA LEU A 86 -1.91 11.71 8.93
C LEU A 86 -0.43 12.08 8.71
N ALA A 87 0.31 12.16 9.81
CA ALA A 87 1.75 12.40 9.75
C ALA A 87 2.46 11.20 9.12
N PRO A 88 3.51 11.44 8.31
CA PRO A 88 4.23 10.33 7.66
C PRO A 88 4.73 9.27 8.63
N GLY A 89 5.23 9.66 9.79
CA GLY A 89 5.72 8.70 10.79
C GLY A 89 4.65 7.73 11.26
N ILE A 90 3.42 8.21 11.42
CA ILE A 90 2.28 7.36 11.82
C ILE A 90 1.96 6.36 10.70
N VAL A 91 1.92 6.83 9.47
CA VAL A 91 1.63 5.98 8.30
C VAL A 91 2.71 4.89 8.17
N ILE A 92 3.98 5.28 8.26
CA ILE A 92 5.10 4.35 8.14
C ILE A 92 5.01 3.28 9.23
N ASP A 93 4.82 3.68 10.49
CA ASP A 93 4.77 2.74 11.61
C ASP A 93 3.65 1.71 11.44
N GLU A 94 2.48 2.14 11.00
CA GLU A 94 1.35 1.23 10.79
C GLU A 94 1.62 0.23 9.67
N TRP A 95 2.15 0.68 8.55
CA TRP A 95 2.41 -0.22 7.42
C TRP A 95 3.60 -1.15 7.67
N VAL A 96 4.59 -0.71 8.44
CA VAL A 96 5.69 -1.58 8.89
C VAL A 96 5.16 -2.70 9.79
N GLU A 97 4.20 -2.40 10.67
CA GLU A 97 3.57 -3.45 11.48
C GLU A 97 2.81 -4.47 10.62
N ILE A 98 2.15 -4.02 9.57
CA ILE A 98 1.50 -4.92 8.62
C ILE A 98 2.54 -5.79 7.90
N ALA A 99 3.66 -5.20 7.52
CA ALA A 99 4.76 -5.94 6.90
C ALA A 99 5.33 -7.03 7.81
N LYS A 100 5.38 -6.79 9.11
CA LYS A 100 5.81 -7.79 10.09
C LYS A 100 4.87 -9.00 10.12
N LYS A 101 3.59 -8.78 9.90
CA LYS A 101 2.58 -9.84 9.95
C LYS A 101 2.51 -10.64 8.65
N PHE A 102 2.63 -10.00 7.51
CA PHE A 102 2.31 -10.60 6.22
C PHE A 102 3.50 -10.73 5.27
N GLY A 103 4.60 -10.04 5.53
CA GLY A 103 5.78 -10.10 4.70
C GLY A 103 6.80 -11.13 5.18
N THR A 104 8.00 -11.06 4.61
CA THR A 104 9.14 -11.87 5.07
C THR A 104 9.84 -11.16 6.23
N ASP A 105 10.85 -11.80 6.81
CA ASP A 105 11.65 -11.20 7.88
C ASP A 105 12.34 -9.92 7.44
N GLN A 106 12.59 -9.76 6.14
CA GLN A 106 13.27 -8.59 5.59
C GLN A 106 12.31 -7.46 5.20
N SER A 107 11.02 -7.76 5.07
CA SER A 107 10.02 -6.80 4.60
C SER A 107 9.92 -5.53 5.46
N PRO A 108 9.89 -5.62 6.81
CA PRO A 108 9.77 -4.40 7.62
C PRO A 108 10.89 -3.38 7.37
N ALA A 109 12.14 -3.83 7.33
CA ALA A 109 13.28 -2.94 7.10
C ALA A 109 13.27 -2.37 5.68
N PHE A 110 12.97 -3.20 4.69
CA PHE A 110 12.89 -2.80 3.29
C PHE A 110 11.82 -1.71 3.09
N ILE A 111 10.63 -1.96 3.60
CA ILE A 111 9.50 -1.03 3.47
C ILE A 111 9.76 0.26 4.24
N ASN A 112 10.25 0.16 5.47
CA ASN A 112 10.58 1.34 6.27
C ASN A 112 11.59 2.24 5.54
N GLY A 113 12.63 1.66 4.96
CA GLY A 113 13.66 2.41 4.24
C GLY A 113 13.10 3.18 3.05
N ILE A 114 12.25 2.54 2.24
CA ILE A 114 11.64 3.18 1.08
C ILE A 114 10.66 4.27 1.51
N LEU A 115 9.78 3.99 2.47
CA LEU A 115 8.80 4.97 2.92
C LEU A 115 9.45 6.19 3.55
N ASP A 116 10.54 6.00 4.27
CA ASP A 116 11.33 7.10 4.84
C ASP A 116 11.82 8.04 3.73
N GLN A 117 12.33 7.47 2.64
CA GLN A 117 12.81 8.26 1.51
C GLN A 117 11.66 8.96 0.77
N VAL A 118 10.53 8.29 0.61
CA VAL A 118 9.35 8.91 0.01
C VAL A 118 8.88 10.10 0.85
N ALA A 119 8.87 9.96 2.17
CA ALA A 119 8.48 11.03 3.07
C ALA A 119 9.37 12.28 2.92
N LYS A 120 10.66 12.08 2.67
CA LYS A 120 11.61 13.18 2.47
C LYS A 120 11.45 13.88 1.14
N LYS A 121 11.03 13.16 0.10
CA LYS A 121 10.92 13.68 -1.27
C LYS A 121 9.55 14.27 -1.58
N ALA A 122 8.49 13.71 -1.01
CA ALA A 122 7.13 14.09 -1.35
C ALA A 122 6.77 15.45 -0.76
N PRO A 123 6.29 16.40 -1.57
CA PRO A 123 5.76 17.65 -1.03
C PRO A 123 4.46 17.39 -0.28
N ARG A 124 4.25 18.13 0.78
CA ARG A 124 3.03 18.03 1.58
C ARG A 124 2.32 19.35 1.66
#